data_ca3fd8d95066a6422775ea851c8db66d
#
_entry.id   ca3fd8d95066a6422775ea851c8db66d
#
_cell.length_a   1.000
_cell.length_b   1.000
_cell.length_c   1.000
_cell.angle_alpha   90.00
_cell.angle_beta   90.00
_cell.angle_gamma   90.00
#
_symmetry.space_group_name_H-M   'P 1'
#
loop_
_entity.id
_entity.type
_entity.pdbx_description
1 polymer ?
#
loop_
_entity_poly.entity_id
_entity_poly.type
_entity_poly.pdbx_seq_one_letter_code
_entity_poly.pdbx_strand_id
1 'polypeptide(L)'
;MIYLVEDDAGIRELVLYALNNSGFPAQGFETPSAFWQALSRQTPRMVLLDIMLPEEDGLQILRKLRAAPDTRRTPVIMLTAKGSEYDKVMGLEAGADDYIPKPFGMMELIARVKALLRRADPTETVADCYSAGVLEVDANRHSVTVEGQPVTLTLKEFDLLLTLMKHRGSVLNRDQLLNRIWGYSFDGESRTVDVHVRTLRQKLGVAGDLIETVRGVGYRIGGDSD
;
A
#
# COMPACT_ATOMS: atom_id res chain seq x y z
N MET A 1 13.82 -0.87 -10.44
CA MET A 1 13.13 -1.76 -11.39
C MET A 1 11.80 -2.17 -10.81
N ILE A 2 10.74 -2.28 -11.62
CA ILE A 2 9.42 -2.82 -11.23
C ILE A 2 9.36 -4.28 -11.66
N TYR A 3 8.80 -5.15 -10.82
CA TYR A 3 8.53 -6.54 -11.18
C TYR A 3 7.04 -6.74 -11.44
N LEU A 4 6.71 -7.47 -12.51
CA LEU A 4 5.35 -7.85 -12.88
C LEU A 4 5.25 -9.38 -12.88
N VAL A 5 4.33 -9.94 -12.12
CA VAL A 5 4.01 -11.38 -12.17
C VAL A 5 2.61 -11.53 -12.77
N GLU A 6 2.55 -12.09 -13.97
CA GLU A 6 1.35 -12.19 -14.80
C GLU A 6 1.54 -13.36 -15.76
N ASP A 7 0.66 -14.35 -15.76
CA ASP A 7 0.76 -15.53 -16.59
C ASP A 7 0.30 -15.29 -18.05
N ASP A 8 -0.67 -14.38 -18.24
CA ASP A 8 -1.10 -13.98 -19.58
C ASP A 8 0.00 -13.19 -20.30
N ALA A 9 0.52 -13.76 -21.37
CA ALA A 9 1.60 -13.16 -22.16
C ALA A 9 1.20 -11.80 -22.78
N GLY A 10 -0.05 -11.68 -23.24
CA GLY A 10 -0.54 -10.45 -23.88
C GLY A 10 -0.65 -9.30 -22.89
N ILE A 11 -1.20 -9.56 -21.69
CA ILE A 11 -1.29 -8.57 -20.63
C ILE A 11 0.12 -8.21 -20.15
N ARG A 12 0.98 -9.22 -19.94
CA ARG A 12 2.34 -9.03 -19.48
C ARG A 12 3.15 -8.14 -20.42
N GLU A 13 3.14 -8.42 -21.72
CA GLU A 13 3.85 -7.62 -22.72
C GLU A 13 3.31 -6.19 -22.80
N LEU A 14 2.00 -6.00 -22.79
CA LEU A 14 1.36 -4.69 -22.85
C LEU A 14 1.73 -3.83 -21.64
N VAL A 15 1.68 -4.42 -20.45
CA VAL A 15 2.04 -3.71 -19.20
C VAL A 15 3.53 -3.34 -19.19
N LEU A 16 4.41 -4.27 -19.56
CA LEU A 16 5.85 -4.01 -19.66
C LEU A 16 6.17 -2.89 -20.65
N TYR A 17 5.53 -2.91 -21.82
CA TYR A 17 5.67 -1.87 -22.84
C TYR A 17 5.25 -0.50 -22.28
N ALA A 18 4.09 -0.42 -21.64
CA ALA A 18 3.58 0.82 -21.07
C ALA A 18 4.48 1.38 -19.94
N LEU A 19 4.96 0.51 -19.05
CA LEU A 19 5.87 0.90 -17.97
C LEU A 19 7.20 1.42 -18.51
N ASN A 20 7.85 0.68 -19.40
CA ASN A 20 9.15 1.07 -19.94
C ASN A 20 9.06 2.38 -20.75
N ASN A 21 8.02 2.56 -21.56
CA ASN A 21 7.78 3.81 -22.29
C ASN A 21 7.45 5.01 -21.37
N SER A 22 6.99 4.74 -20.16
CA SER A 22 6.72 5.77 -19.14
C SER A 22 7.94 6.08 -18.26
N GLY A 23 9.10 5.51 -18.56
CA GLY A 23 10.34 5.71 -17.81
C GLY A 23 10.48 4.85 -16.56
N PHE A 24 9.71 3.77 -16.45
CA PHE A 24 9.78 2.81 -15.35
C PHE A 24 10.36 1.49 -15.84
N PRO A 25 11.68 1.24 -15.68
CA PRO A 25 12.27 -0.04 -16.02
C PRO A 25 11.53 -1.19 -15.32
N ALA A 26 11.00 -2.12 -16.11
CA ALA A 26 10.19 -3.23 -15.60
C ALA A 26 10.65 -4.57 -16.16
N GLN A 27 10.48 -5.63 -15.38
CA GLN A 27 10.72 -7.02 -15.75
C GLN A 27 9.50 -7.86 -15.43
N GLY A 28 9.06 -8.69 -16.39
CA GLY A 28 7.92 -9.58 -16.26
C GLY A 28 8.33 -11.02 -15.98
N PHE A 29 7.48 -11.70 -15.23
CA PHE A 29 7.61 -13.11 -14.88
C PHE A 29 6.29 -13.80 -15.16
N GLU A 30 6.36 -14.93 -15.86
CA GLU A 30 5.20 -15.77 -16.18
C GLU A 30 4.76 -16.61 -14.99
N THR A 31 5.73 -16.98 -14.13
CA THR A 31 5.49 -17.87 -13.01
C THR A 31 6.02 -17.31 -11.70
N PRO A 32 5.40 -17.67 -10.56
CA PRO A 32 5.93 -17.38 -9.23
C PRO A 32 7.37 -17.85 -9.02
N SER A 33 7.72 -19.03 -9.53
CA SER A 33 9.07 -19.60 -9.41
C SER A 33 10.14 -18.69 -10.04
N ALA A 34 9.87 -18.17 -11.25
CA ALA A 34 10.77 -17.23 -11.93
C ALA A 34 10.88 -15.89 -11.17
N PHE A 35 9.77 -15.40 -10.61
CA PHE A 35 9.74 -14.21 -9.77
C PHE A 35 10.60 -14.40 -8.52
N TRP A 36 10.45 -15.50 -7.76
CA TRP A 36 11.24 -15.75 -6.56
C TRP A 36 12.74 -15.85 -6.84
N GLN A 37 13.10 -16.47 -7.96
CA GLN A 37 14.49 -16.52 -8.40
C GLN A 37 15.08 -15.13 -8.71
N ALA A 38 14.31 -14.25 -9.31
CA ALA A 38 14.74 -12.87 -9.56
C ALA A 38 14.80 -12.06 -8.26
N LEU A 39 13.82 -12.21 -7.38
CA LEU A 39 13.74 -11.52 -6.09
C LEU A 39 14.94 -11.86 -5.18
N SER A 40 15.45 -13.10 -5.22
CA SER A 40 16.64 -13.51 -4.44
C SER A 40 17.91 -12.78 -4.87
N ARG A 41 17.94 -12.19 -6.08
CA ARG A 41 19.09 -11.45 -6.62
C ARG A 41 18.97 -9.95 -6.43
N GLN A 42 17.74 -9.43 -6.52
CA GLN A 42 17.49 -8.00 -6.43
C GLN A 42 16.07 -7.72 -5.92
N THR A 43 15.96 -6.90 -4.90
CA THR A 43 14.66 -6.38 -4.43
C THR A 43 14.15 -5.31 -5.40
N PRO A 44 12.93 -5.44 -5.93
CA PRO A 44 12.34 -4.44 -6.83
C PRO A 44 11.87 -3.21 -6.05
N ARG A 45 11.73 -2.09 -6.76
CA ARG A 45 11.11 -0.87 -6.21
C ARG A 45 9.59 -1.00 -6.03
N MET A 46 8.95 -1.92 -6.76
CA MET A 46 7.52 -2.18 -6.72
C MET A 46 7.25 -3.54 -7.36
N VAL A 47 6.17 -4.18 -6.94
CA VAL A 47 5.64 -5.41 -7.56
C VAL A 47 4.22 -5.14 -8.06
N LEU A 48 3.94 -5.51 -9.31
CA LEU A 48 2.61 -5.70 -9.86
C LEU A 48 2.33 -7.20 -9.86
N LEU A 49 1.24 -7.63 -9.27
CA LEU A 49 1.03 -9.03 -8.95
C LEU A 49 -0.39 -9.46 -9.31
N ASP A 50 -0.52 -10.38 -10.26
CA ASP A 50 -1.82 -11.01 -10.51
C ASP A 50 -2.22 -11.89 -9.33
N ILE A 51 -3.50 -11.94 -9.05
CA ILE A 51 -4.06 -12.84 -8.03
C ILE A 51 -4.07 -14.28 -8.57
N MET A 52 -4.53 -14.47 -9.79
CA MET A 52 -4.74 -15.80 -10.37
C MET A 52 -3.49 -16.25 -11.13
N LEU A 53 -2.50 -16.75 -10.42
CA LEU A 53 -1.27 -17.28 -10.99
C LEU A 53 -1.23 -18.80 -10.91
N PRO A 54 -0.54 -19.48 -11.83
CA PRO A 54 -0.23 -20.90 -11.67
C PRO A 54 0.75 -21.11 -10.51
N GLU A 55 0.86 -22.33 -10.00
CA GLU A 55 1.77 -22.74 -8.94
C GLU A 55 1.46 -22.16 -7.56
N GLU A 56 1.32 -20.84 -7.45
CA GLU A 56 1.11 -20.12 -6.18
C GLU A 56 0.23 -18.89 -6.41
N ASP A 57 -0.84 -18.77 -5.63
CA ASP A 57 -1.77 -17.64 -5.63
C ASP A 57 -1.06 -16.32 -5.26
N GLY A 58 -1.38 -15.24 -5.97
CA GLY A 58 -0.82 -13.92 -5.73
C GLY A 58 -0.99 -13.41 -4.31
N LEU A 59 -2.07 -13.77 -3.61
CA LEU A 59 -2.26 -13.42 -2.19
C LEU A 59 -1.28 -14.16 -1.28
N GLN A 60 -0.90 -15.39 -1.63
CA GLN A 60 0.12 -16.13 -0.89
C GLN A 60 1.50 -15.50 -1.10
N ILE A 61 1.82 -15.10 -2.33
CA ILE A 61 3.04 -14.36 -2.66
C ILE A 61 3.10 -13.06 -1.86
N LEU A 62 2.00 -12.29 -1.85
CA LEU A 62 1.91 -11.05 -1.07
C LEU A 62 2.19 -11.27 0.42
N ARG A 63 1.58 -12.29 1.04
CA ARG A 63 1.82 -12.62 2.45
C ARG A 63 3.30 -12.93 2.71
N LYS A 64 3.95 -13.69 1.82
CA LYS A 64 5.39 -13.97 1.92
C LYS A 64 6.23 -12.71 1.80
N LEU A 65 5.91 -11.81 0.84
CA LEU A 65 6.58 -10.51 0.70
C LEU A 65 6.45 -9.66 1.97
N ARG A 66 5.29 -9.67 2.62
CA ARG A 66 5.06 -8.91 3.87
C ARG A 66 5.73 -9.54 5.09
N ALA A 67 5.91 -10.85 5.09
CA ALA A 67 6.62 -11.56 6.17
C ALA A 67 8.14 -11.38 6.12
N ALA A 68 8.72 -11.16 4.93
CA ALA A 68 10.17 -11.05 4.75
C ALA A 68 10.66 -9.61 5.05
N PRO A 69 11.70 -9.43 5.88
CA PRO A 69 12.21 -8.10 6.27
C PRO A 69 12.59 -7.21 5.09
N ASP A 70 13.17 -7.78 4.04
CA ASP A 70 13.72 -7.05 2.89
C ASP A 70 12.64 -6.58 1.91
N THR A 71 11.46 -7.22 1.92
CA THR A 71 10.39 -6.93 0.95
C THR A 71 9.10 -6.42 1.59
N ARG A 72 8.97 -6.46 2.91
CA ARG A 72 7.74 -6.05 3.61
C ARG A 72 7.29 -4.62 3.34
N ARG A 73 8.21 -3.73 2.95
CA ARG A 73 7.94 -2.32 2.61
C ARG A 73 7.84 -2.09 1.10
N THR A 74 8.15 -3.10 0.27
CA THR A 74 8.04 -2.97 -1.18
C THR A 74 6.59 -2.73 -1.56
N PRO A 75 6.26 -1.65 -2.29
CA PRO A 75 4.91 -1.38 -2.76
C PRO A 75 4.41 -2.53 -3.64
N VAL A 76 3.18 -2.98 -3.41
CA VAL A 76 2.54 -4.04 -4.20
C VAL A 76 1.18 -3.59 -4.69
N ILE A 77 0.99 -3.60 -6.00
CA ILE A 77 -0.33 -3.45 -6.64
C ILE A 77 -0.82 -4.83 -7.05
N MET A 78 -2.01 -5.21 -6.58
CA MET A 78 -2.65 -6.44 -7.03
C MET A 78 -3.44 -6.18 -8.32
N LEU A 79 -3.27 -7.07 -9.30
CA LEU A 79 -4.10 -7.12 -10.51
C LEU A 79 -5.15 -8.21 -10.29
N THR A 80 -6.43 -7.89 -10.41
CA THR A 80 -7.50 -8.81 -10.03
C THR A 80 -8.57 -8.93 -11.11
N ALA A 81 -9.13 -10.12 -11.29
CA ALA A 81 -10.33 -10.27 -12.12
C ALA A 81 -11.50 -9.50 -11.47
N LYS A 82 -12.29 -8.82 -12.30
CA LYS A 82 -13.46 -8.06 -11.89
C LYS A 82 -14.50 -9.01 -11.29
N GLY A 83 -14.71 -9.01 -9.99
CA GLY A 83 -15.84 -9.81 -9.53
C GLY A 83 -16.05 -10.04 -8.05
N SER A 84 -15.10 -10.01 -7.16
CA SER A 84 -15.45 -10.22 -5.76
C SER A 84 -14.96 -9.08 -4.86
N GLU A 85 -15.93 -8.44 -4.19
CA GLU A 85 -15.68 -7.55 -3.05
C GLU A 85 -14.83 -8.29 -1.99
N TYR A 86 -14.97 -9.60 -1.94
CA TYR A 86 -14.22 -10.48 -1.05
C TYR A 86 -12.72 -10.50 -1.39
N ASP A 87 -12.35 -10.64 -2.67
CA ASP A 87 -10.93 -10.66 -3.07
C ASP A 87 -10.24 -9.32 -2.82
N LYS A 88 -10.99 -8.22 -2.97
CA LYS A 88 -10.50 -6.87 -2.65
C LYS A 88 -10.21 -6.71 -1.16
N VAL A 89 -11.14 -7.13 -0.31
CA VAL A 89 -10.99 -7.06 1.16
C VAL A 89 -9.84 -7.95 1.60
N MET A 90 -9.76 -9.18 1.11
CA MET A 90 -8.69 -10.12 1.44
C MET A 90 -7.31 -9.62 0.97
N GLY A 91 -7.22 -8.99 -0.20
CA GLY A 91 -5.97 -8.38 -0.69
C GLY A 91 -5.49 -7.21 0.17
N LEU A 92 -6.42 -6.35 0.60
CA LEU A 92 -6.13 -5.22 1.49
C LEU A 92 -5.73 -5.69 2.90
N GLU A 93 -6.43 -6.67 3.46
CA GLU A 93 -6.07 -7.29 4.74
C GLU A 93 -4.72 -8.02 4.67
N ALA A 94 -4.35 -8.59 3.50
CA ALA A 94 -3.04 -9.18 3.26
C ALA A 94 -1.92 -8.14 3.11
N GLY A 95 -2.24 -6.84 3.05
CA GLY A 95 -1.27 -5.74 3.02
C GLY A 95 -0.88 -5.27 1.61
N ALA A 96 -1.73 -5.42 0.61
CA ALA A 96 -1.55 -4.75 -0.69
C ALA A 96 -1.68 -3.23 -0.54
N ASP A 97 -0.87 -2.48 -1.28
CA ASP A 97 -0.89 -1.02 -1.24
C ASP A 97 -1.97 -0.43 -2.16
N ASP A 98 -2.28 -1.13 -3.25
CA ASP A 98 -3.37 -0.81 -4.17
C ASP A 98 -3.81 -2.07 -4.91
N TYR A 99 -4.97 -2.01 -5.59
CA TYR A 99 -5.40 -3.05 -6.52
C TYR A 99 -6.09 -2.44 -7.73
N ILE A 100 -5.97 -3.15 -8.86
CA ILE A 100 -6.52 -2.71 -10.15
C ILE A 100 -7.34 -3.86 -10.73
N PRO A 101 -8.66 -3.69 -10.91
CA PRO A 101 -9.49 -4.72 -11.51
C PRO A 101 -9.22 -4.85 -13.02
N LYS A 102 -9.08 -6.08 -13.51
CA LYS A 102 -9.06 -6.40 -14.95
C LYS A 102 -10.49 -6.38 -15.53
N PRO A 103 -10.70 -5.82 -16.74
CA PRO A 103 -9.72 -5.13 -17.58
C PRO A 103 -9.46 -3.70 -17.09
N PHE A 104 -8.19 -3.27 -17.18
CA PHE A 104 -7.77 -1.93 -16.76
C PHE A 104 -7.18 -1.11 -17.90
N GLY A 105 -7.28 0.21 -17.77
CA GLY A 105 -6.63 1.14 -18.70
C GLY A 105 -5.14 1.32 -18.40
N MET A 106 -4.28 1.32 -19.43
CA MET A 106 -2.83 1.52 -19.25
C MET A 106 -2.51 2.86 -18.60
N MET A 107 -3.26 3.92 -18.91
CA MET A 107 -3.08 5.24 -18.30
C MET A 107 -3.40 5.23 -16.81
N GLU A 108 -4.41 4.49 -16.39
CA GLU A 108 -4.76 4.30 -14.98
C GLU A 108 -3.63 3.56 -14.25
N LEU A 109 -3.18 2.43 -14.80
CA LEU A 109 -2.06 1.66 -14.24
C LEU A 109 -0.83 2.56 -14.02
N ILE A 110 -0.42 3.30 -15.05
CA ILE A 110 0.75 4.19 -14.98
C ILE A 110 0.53 5.31 -13.94
N ALA A 111 -0.66 5.88 -13.86
CA ALA A 111 -0.97 6.92 -12.87
C ALA A 111 -0.84 6.39 -11.42
N ARG A 112 -1.33 5.17 -11.16
CA ARG A 112 -1.24 4.51 -9.84
C ARG A 112 0.21 4.14 -9.50
N VAL A 113 0.96 3.58 -10.46
CA VAL A 113 2.39 3.30 -10.30
C VAL A 113 3.17 4.56 -9.94
N LYS A 114 2.96 5.67 -10.68
CA LYS A 114 3.58 6.97 -10.39
C LYS A 114 3.24 7.46 -8.99
N ALA A 115 1.97 7.39 -8.61
CA ALA A 115 1.51 7.85 -7.30
C ALA A 115 2.18 7.08 -6.15
N LEU A 116 2.27 5.75 -6.27
CA LEU A 116 2.91 4.92 -5.26
C LEU A 116 4.42 5.11 -5.19
N LEU A 117 5.12 5.16 -6.34
CA LEU A 117 6.56 5.36 -6.35
C LEU A 117 6.97 6.75 -5.83
N ARG A 118 6.19 7.81 -6.10
CA ARG A 118 6.45 9.14 -5.54
C ARG A 118 6.38 9.15 -4.02
N ARG A 119 5.51 8.36 -3.42
CA ARG A 119 5.38 8.23 -1.96
C ARG A 119 6.50 7.40 -1.35
N ALA A 120 7.08 6.48 -2.13
CA ALA A 120 8.19 5.64 -1.68
C ALA A 120 9.57 6.30 -1.80
N ASP A 121 9.69 7.43 -2.52
CA ASP A 121 10.93 8.21 -2.65
C ASP A 121 10.93 9.41 -1.69
N PRO A 122 11.73 9.40 -0.63
CA PRO A 122 11.83 10.53 0.29
C PRO A 122 12.79 11.58 -0.27
N THR A 123 12.36 12.41 -1.21
CA THR A 123 13.07 13.61 -1.60
C THR A 123 12.23 14.84 -1.22
N GLU A 124 12.39 15.29 0.02
CA GLU A 124 12.55 16.69 0.39
C GLU A 124 12.53 16.85 1.92
N THR A 125 13.58 17.47 2.40
CA THR A 125 13.92 17.70 3.81
C THR A 125 13.08 18.82 4.42
N VAL A 126 12.16 18.45 5.30
CA VAL A 126 11.79 19.23 6.49
C VAL A 126 11.64 18.20 7.59
N ALA A 127 12.13 18.51 8.81
CA ALA A 127 12.06 17.60 9.95
C ALA A 127 10.60 17.38 10.36
N ASP A 128 9.94 16.41 9.70
CA ASP A 128 8.54 16.07 9.91
C ASP A 128 8.46 14.86 10.86
N CYS A 129 8.78 15.10 12.13
CA CYS A 129 8.52 14.15 13.21
C CYS A 129 7.21 14.53 13.90
N TYR A 130 6.29 13.59 13.98
CA TYR A 130 4.99 13.76 14.63
C TYR A 130 4.93 12.85 15.85
N SER A 131 4.43 13.35 16.98
CA SER A 131 4.23 12.57 18.20
C SER A 131 2.82 12.71 18.74
N ALA A 132 2.27 11.62 19.26
CA ALA A 132 1.00 11.59 19.97
C ALA A 132 1.09 10.56 21.11
N GLY A 133 1.27 11.03 22.34
CA GLY A 133 1.53 10.18 23.49
C GLY A 133 2.75 9.28 23.25
N VAL A 134 2.54 7.96 23.26
CA VAL A 134 3.58 6.94 23.06
C VAL A 134 3.92 6.65 21.61
N LEU A 135 3.20 7.27 20.66
CA LEU A 135 3.35 7.09 19.22
C LEU A 135 4.27 8.16 18.63
N GLU A 136 5.29 7.75 17.90
CA GLU A 136 6.18 8.64 17.13
C GLU A 136 6.21 8.21 15.67
N VAL A 137 6.15 9.18 14.76
CA VAL A 137 6.17 8.98 13.31
C VAL A 137 7.21 9.90 12.70
N ASP A 138 8.26 9.34 12.10
CA ASP A 138 9.26 10.08 11.33
C ASP A 138 8.92 9.92 9.83
N ALA A 139 8.43 11.00 9.24
CA ALA A 139 8.03 11.00 7.84
C ALA A 139 9.22 10.86 6.89
N ASN A 140 10.40 11.38 7.27
CA ASN A 140 11.59 11.33 6.44
C ASN A 140 12.22 9.93 6.40
N ARG A 141 12.19 9.24 7.56
CA ARG A 141 12.72 7.87 7.67
C ARG A 141 11.69 6.79 7.38
N HIS A 142 10.43 7.19 7.13
CA HIS A 142 9.30 6.24 7.02
C HIS A 142 9.27 5.24 8.19
N SER A 143 9.54 5.74 9.40
CA SER A 143 9.60 4.90 10.59
C SER A 143 8.52 5.30 11.60
N VAL A 144 8.03 4.29 12.31
CA VAL A 144 7.03 4.42 13.37
C VAL A 144 7.53 3.70 14.60
N THR A 145 7.43 4.33 15.75
CA THR A 145 7.69 3.69 17.04
C THR A 145 6.49 3.87 17.96
N VAL A 146 6.24 2.87 18.80
CA VAL A 146 5.28 2.91 19.89
C VAL A 146 6.04 2.53 21.17
N GLU A 147 6.03 3.38 22.19
CA GLU A 147 6.85 3.21 23.40
C GLU A 147 8.34 2.97 23.07
N GLY A 148 8.86 3.64 22.01
CA GLY A 148 10.23 3.47 21.55
C GLY A 148 10.50 2.16 20.77
N GLN A 149 9.51 1.27 20.65
CA GLN A 149 9.64 0.02 19.90
C GLN A 149 9.21 0.20 18.43
N PRO A 150 9.99 -0.29 17.45
CA PRO A 150 9.68 -0.09 16.04
C PRO A 150 8.45 -0.90 15.62
N VAL A 151 7.52 -0.24 14.90
CA VAL A 151 6.33 -0.85 14.31
C VAL A 151 6.48 -0.88 12.80
N THR A 152 6.21 -2.05 12.20
CA THR A 152 6.29 -2.20 10.75
C THR A 152 4.93 -2.01 10.11
N LEU A 153 4.84 -0.99 9.27
CA LEU A 153 3.66 -0.68 8.47
C LEU A 153 3.92 -0.91 6.99
N THR A 154 2.87 -1.22 6.23
CA THR A 154 2.90 -1.11 4.76
C THR A 154 2.91 0.37 4.37
N LEU A 155 3.18 0.66 3.09
CA LEU A 155 3.19 2.04 2.59
C LEU A 155 1.85 2.74 2.85
N LYS A 156 0.72 2.07 2.58
CA LYS A 156 -0.63 2.65 2.76
C LYS A 156 -1.01 2.85 4.23
N GLU A 157 -0.61 1.93 5.09
CA GLU A 157 -0.82 2.09 6.54
C GLU A 157 0.01 3.25 7.08
N PHE A 158 1.24 3.41 6.60
CA PHE A 158 2.09 4.55 6.95
C PHE A 158 1.49 5.86 6.46
N ASP A 159 1.07 5.95 5.18
CA ASP A 159 0.42 7.12 4.60
C ASP A 159 -0.85 7.51 5.36
N LEU A 160 -1.65 6.51 5.76
CA LEU A 160 -2.86 6.72 6.55
C LEU A 160 -2.53 7.31 7.91
N LEU A 161 -1.57 6.70 8.61
CA LEU A 161 -1.12 7.19 9.92
C LEU A 161 -0.56 8.60 9.82
N LEU A 162 0.36 8.85 8.89
CA LEU A 162 0.97 10.15 8.69
C LEU A 162 -0.07 11.23 8.33
N THR A 163 -1.06 10.88 7.49
CA THR A 163 -2.15 11.79 7.14
C THR A 163 -2.98 12.17 8.37
N LEU A 164 -3.30 11.20 9.23
CA LEU A 164 -4.04 11.46 10.47
C LEU A 164 -3.20 12.28 11.45
N MET A 165 -1.89 12.00 11.59
CA MET A 165 -0.98 12.76 12.44
C MET A 165 -0.83 14.21 12.00
N LYS A 166 -0.70 14.46 10.70
CA LYS A 166 -0.66 15.83 10.11
C LYS A 166 -1.94 16.63 10.35
N HIS A 167 -3.06 15.95 10.57
CA HIS A 167 -4.36 16.58 10.82
C HIS A 167 -4.88 16.26 12.22
N ARG A 168 -3.96 16.12 13.18
CA ARG A 168 -4.30 15.79 14.58
C ARG A 168 -5.40 16.70 15.12
N GLY A 169 -6.38 16.14 15.84
CA GLY A 169 -7.55 16.82 16.37
C GLY A 169 -8.68 17.06 15.36
N SER A 170 -8.39 17.00 14.06
CA SER A 170 -9.39 17.18 13.00
C SER A 170 -9.95 15.85 12.51
N VAL A 171 -11.26 15.78 12.29
CA VAL A 171 -11.89 14.58 11.70
C VAL A 171 -11.71 14.62 10.19
N LEU A 172 -11.10 13.57 9.64
CA LEU A 172 -11.06 13.33 8.19
C LEU A 172 -12.12 12.31 7.81
N ASN A 173 -12.97 12.69 6.85
CA ASN A 173 -13.98 11.75 6.35
C ASN A 173 -13.34 10.68 5.45
N ARG A 174 -14.08 9.57 5.20
CA ARG A 174 -13.57 8.43 4.42
C ARG A 174 -13.17 8.81 3.01
N ASP A 175 -13.93 9.67 2.35
CA ASP A 175 -13.64 10.11 0.99
C ASP A 175 -12.40 11.00 0.94
N GLN A 176 -12.19 11.86 1.94
CA GLN A 176 -10.96 12.63 2.07
C GLN A 176 -9.73 11.76 2.26
N LEU A 177 -9.83 10.74 3.12
CA LEU A 177 -8.75 9.78 3.33
C LEU A 177 -8.50 8.95 2.07
N LEU A 178 -9.56 8.45 1.44
CA LEU A 178 -9.48 7.68 0.20
C LEU A 178 -8.77 8.49 -0.90
N ASN A 179 -9.24 9.70 -1.15
CA ASN A 179 -8.68 10.57 -2.19
C ASN A 179 -7.23 10.97 -1.92
N ARG A 180 -6.88 11.27 -0.67
CA ARG A 180 -5.51 11.67 -0.29
C ARG A 180 -4.51 10.53 -0.38
N ILE A 181 -4.92 9.32 -0.02
CA ILE A 181 -4.03 8.17 0.12
C ILE A 181 -4.04 7.29 -1.14
N TRP A 182 -5.18 7.14 -1.80
CA TRP A 182 -5.32 6.30 -3.01
C TRP A 182 -5.47 7.12 -4.29
N GLY A 183 -5.90 8.37 -4.22
CA GLY A 183 -6.06 9.29 -5.36
C GLY A 183 -7.50 9.41 -5.85
N TYR A 184 -7.78 10.48 -6.61
CA TYR A 184 -9.14 10.82 -7.10
C TYR A 184 -9.71 9.82 -8.12
N SER A 185 -8.89 8.98 -8.75
CA SER A 185 -9.32 7.96 -9.70
C SER A 185 -9.56 6.59 -9.07
N PHE A 186 -9.55 6.52 -7.75
CA PHE A 186 -9.78 5.27 -7.05
C PHE A 186 -11.27 4.99 -6.92
N ASP A 187 -11.81 4.07 -7.73
CA ASP A 187 -13.21 3.61 -7.68
C ASP A 187 -13.48 2.62 -6.53
N GLY A 188 -12.57 2.57 -5.54
CA GLY A 188 -12.74 1.73 -4.35
C GLY A 188 -13.80 2.30 -3.40
N GLU A 189 -14.55 1.41 -2.77
CA GLU A 189 -15.51 1.79 -1.76
C GLU A 189 -14.84 2.38 -0.51
N SER A 190 -15.56 3.19 0.23
CA SER A 190 -15.13 3.75 1.52
C SER A 190 -14.70 2.72 2.56
N ARG A 191 -15.10 1.45 2.37
CA ARG A 191 -14.66 0.27 3.16
C ARG A 191 -13.15 0.02 3.08
N THR A 192 -12.48 0.43 2.00
CA THR A 192 -11.00 0.32 1.90
C THR A 192 -10.30 1.04 3.06
N VAL A 193 -10.79 2.22 3.42
CA VAL A 193 -10.25 2.99 4.55
C VAL A 193 -10.48 2.25 5.86
N ASP A 194 -11.67 1.69 6.06
CA ASP A 194 -12.04 0.99 7.30
C ASP A 194 -11.15 -0.24 7.55
N VAL A 195 -10.85 -1.00 6.49
CA VAL A 195 -9.94 -2.16 6.54
C VAL A 195 -8.53 -1.73 6.97
N HIS A 196 -7.97 -0.68 6.33
CA HIS A 196 -6.65 -0.19 6.68
C HIS A 196 -6.58 0.40 8.09
N VAL A 197 -7.62 1.09 8.54
CA VAL A 197 -7.70 1.59 9.93
C VAL A 197 -7.70 0.42 10.91
N ARG A 198 -8.47 -0.64 10.64
CA ARG A 198 -8.49 -1.84 11.49
C ARG A 198 -7.12 -2.48 11.61
N THR A 199 -6.47 -2.72 10.48
CA THR A 199 -5.13 -3.35 10.44
C THR A 199 -4.08 -2.46 11.10
N LEU A 200 -4.15 -1.15 10.84
CA LEU A 200 -3.26 -0.16 11.45
C LEU A 200 -3.38 -0.16 12.98
N ARG A 201 -4.62 -0.12 13.52
CA ARG A 201 -4.84 -0.21 14.97
C ARG A 201 -4.23 -1.47 15.58
N GLN A 202 -4.40 -2.61 14.93
CA GLN A 202 -3.83 -3.88 15.39
C GLN A 202 -2.30 -3.83 15.46
N LYS A 203 -1.66 -3.23 14.45
CA LYS A 203 -0.19 -3.11 14.40
C LYS A 203 0.37 -2.09 15.39
N LEU A 204 -0.37 -1.03 15.67
CA LEU A 204 0.01 -0.02 16.66
C LEU A 204 -0.19 -0.47 18.11
N GLY A 205 -0.90 -1.58 18.34
CA GLY A 205 -1.13 -2.09 19.71
C GLY A 205 -1.76 -1.04 20.62
N VAL A 206 -1.10 -0.70 21.71
CA VAL A 206 -1.59 0.29 22.70
C VAL A 206 -1.81 1.69 22.11
N ALA A 207 -1.07 2.07 21.07
CA ALA A 207 -1.27 3.32 20.37
C ALA A 207 -2.42 3.27 19.34
N GLY A 208 -3.01 2.11 19.07
CA GLY A 208 -4.13 1.96 18.15
C GLY A 208 -5.39 2.71 18.58
N ASP A 209 -5.58 2.87 19.90
CA ASP A 209 -6.72 3.59 20.49
C ASP A 209 -6.65 5.11 20.23
N LEU A 210 -5.47 5.66 19.90
CA LEU A 210 -5.31 7.05 19.49
C LEU A 210 -6.06 7.37 18.19
N ILE A 211 -6.31 6.36 17.36
CA ILE A 211 -7.12 6.51 16.15
C ILE A 211 -8.59 6.35 16.53
N GLU A 212 -9.30 7.43 16.65
CA GLU A 212 -10.71 7.45 17.03
C GLU A 212 -11.62 7.33 15.81
N THR A 213 -12.76 6.61 15.98
CA THR A 213 -13.83 6.55 14.98
C THR A 213 -14.91 7.56 15.32
N VAL A 214 -15.12 8.54 14.45
CA VAL A 214 -16.28 9.44 14.53
C VAL A 214 -17.40 8.82 13.69
N ARG A 215 -18.39 8.23 14.38
CA ARG A 215 -19.47 7.48 13.73
C ARG A 215 -20.20 8.33 12.67
N GLY A 216 -20.41 7.73 11.50
CA GLY A 216 -21.07 8.40 10.37
C GLY A 216 -20.21 9.44 9.64
N VAL A 217 -19.01 9.79 10.14
CA VAL A 217 -18.13 10.80 9.55
C VAL A 217 -16.82 10.17 9.06
N GLY A 218 -15.95 9.73 9.95
CA GLY A 218 -14.62 9.26 9.58
C GLY A 218 -13.72 8.96 10.77
N TYR A 219 -12.47 9.36 10.65
CA TYR A 219 -11.43 9.06 11.63
C TYR A 219 -10.62 10.30 12.01
N ARG A 220 -10.07 10.30 13.22
CA ARG A 220 -9.09 11.28 13.68
C ARG A 220 -8.08 10.64 14.61
N ILE A 221 -6.93 11.27 14.80
CA ILE A 221 -6.08 11.05 15.98
C ILE A 221 -6.46 12.10 17.02
N GLY A 222 -6.76 11.64 18.24
CA GLY A 222 -7.15 12.49 19.35
C GLY A 222 -6.12 13.61 19.58
N GLY A 223 -6.61 14.81 19.92
CA GLY A 223 -5.79 15.86 20.51
C GLY A 223 -5.45 15.49 21.96
N ASP A 224 -4.40 16.06 22.52
CA ASP A 224 -4.18 15.96 23.97
C ASP A 224 -5.48 16.42 24.65
N SER A 225 -6.02 15.57 25.53
CA SER A 225 -7.06 16.02 26.46
C SER A 225 -6.37 17.01 27.38
N ASP A 226 -6.76 18.29 27.30
CA ASP A 226 -6.45 19.30 28.32
C ASP A 226 -6.92 18.84 29.70
#